data_e352b6f219ba45a49cbca05e4e1cf57c
#
_entry.id   e352b6f219ba45a49cbca05e4e1cf57c
#
_cell.length_a   1.000
_cell.length_b   1.000
_cell.length_c   1.000
_cell.angle_alpha   90.00
_cell.angle_beta   90.00
_cell.angle_gamma   90.00
#
_symmetry.space_group_name_H-M   'P 1'
#
loop_
_entity.id
_entity.type
_entity.pdbx_description
1 polymer ?
#
loop_
_entity_poly.entity_id
_entity_poly.type
_entity_poly.pdbx_seq_one_letter_code
_entity_poly.pdbx_strand_id
1 'polypeptide(L)'
;MNHFPLRMILLFDAAFLFVLGGSFVIVPHRAIPFFHFPPMPRETEFMVAMWGCVLMTLSIGYLQAVRDPSKNLAWLQVGIARGGLEVLVGLLYIARGIITWQQGWLGIAVGALVALVYLIFYPRGANQA
;
A
#
# COMPACT_ATOMS: atom_id res chain seq x y z
N MET A 1 25.37 1.95 7.75
CA MET A 1 24.04 1.80 8.35
C MET A 1 23.38 0.54 7.78
N ASN A 2 22.80 -0.28 8.65
CA ASN A 2 22.19 -1.53 8.20
C ASN A 2 20.78 -1.27 7.66
N HIS A 3 20.60 -1.34 6.33
CA HIS A 3 19.30 -1.15 5.67
C HIS A 3 18.47 -2.44 5.57
N PHE A 4 18.89 -3.52 6.24
CA PHE A 4 18.22 -4.81 6.15
C PHE A 4 16.73 -4.75 6.54
N PRO A 5 16.33 -4.15 7.69
CA PRO A 5 14.91 -4.06 8.04
C PRO A 5 14.09 -3.28 7.01
N LEU A 6 14.65 -2.19 6.50
CA LEU A 6 14.00 -1.37 5.49
C LEU A 6 13.80 -2.13 4.17
N ARG A 7 14.80 -2.89 3.73
CA ARG A 7 14.69 -3.72 2.53
C ARG A 7 13.65 -4.82 2.67
N MET A 8 13.57 -5.42 3.85
CA MET A 8 12.58 -6.47 4.12
C MET A 8 11.15 -5.95 4.06
N ILE A 9 10.88 -4.80 4.67
CA ILE A 9 9.53 -4.22 4.62
C ILE A 9 9.18 -3.68 3.21
N LEU A 10 10.15 -3.12 2.48
CA LEU A 10 9.96 -2.72 1.09
C LEU A 10 9.60 -3.92 0.20
N LEU A 11 10.28 -5.04 0.39
CA LEU A 11 10.00 -6.27 -0.34
C LEU A 11 8.61 -6.83 0.01
N PHE A 12 8.26 -6.83 1.31
CA PHE A 12 6.94 -7.23 1.77
C PHE A 12 5.85 -6.34 1.16
N ASP A 13 6.01 -5.02 1.20
CA ASP A 13 5.06 -4.06 0.65
C ASP A 13 4.91 -4.25 -0.87
N ALA A 14 6.02 -4.41 -1.58
CA ALA A 14 6.00 -4.67 -3.02
C ALA A 14 5.25 -5.98 -3.36
N ALA A 15 5.52 -7.06 -2.64
CA ALA A 15 4.85 -8.35 -2.84
C ALA A 15 3.35 -8.25 -2.51
N PHE A 16 3.01 -7.60 -1.41
CA PHE A 16 1.62 -7.38 -1.00
C PHE A 16 0.84 -6.58 -2.05
N LEU A 17 1.40 -5.48 -2.54
CA LEU A 17 0.76 -4.65 -3.57
C LEU A 17 0.65 -5.39 -4.91
N PHE A 18 1.64 -6.19 -5.27
CA PHE A 18 1.60 -6.97 -6.49
C PHE A 18 0.49 -8.02 -6.45
N VAL A 19 0.40 -8.76 -5.35
CA VAL A 19 -0.64 -9.79 -5.17
C VAL A 19 -2.03 -9.16 -5.09
N LEU A 20 -2.19 -8.11 -4.30
CA LEU A 20 -3.46 -7.39 -4.17
C LEU A 20 -3.88 -6.76 -5.50
N GLY A 21 -2.98 -6.06 -6.16
CA GLY A 21 -3.23 -5.43 -7.44
C GLY A 21 -3.56 -6.46 -8.53
N GLY A 22 -2.82 -7.56 -8.60
CA GLY A 22 -3.09 -8.66 -9.50
C GLY A 22 -4.46 -9.31 -9.26
N SER A 23 -4.84 -9.47 -8.00
CA SER A 23 -6.18 -9.97 -7.64
C SER A 23 -7.30 -9.03 -8.12
N PHE A 24 -7.10 -7.73 -8.00
CA PHE A 24 -8.07 -6.74 -8.47
C PHE A 24 -8.17 -6.70 -9.99
N VAL A 25 -7.08 -6.95 -10.71
CA VAL A 25 -7.08 -7.00 -12.18
C VAL A 25 -7.74 -8.28 -12.72
N ILE A 26 -7.39 -9.43 -12.13
CA ILE A 26 -7.77 -10.74 -12.70
C ILE A 26 -9.13 -11.20 -12.16
N VAL A 27 -9.37 -11.06 -10.86
CA VAL A 27 -10.56 -11.60 -10.19
C VAL A 27 -11.22 -10.57 -9.25
N PRO A 28 -11.59 -9.38 -9.74
CA PRO A 28 -12.15 -8.33 -8.87
C PRO A 28 -13.42 -8.80 -8.15
N HIS A 29 -14.26 -9.59 -8.81
CA HIS A 29 -15.49 -10.15 -8.26
C HIS A 29 -15.28 -11.09 -7.06
N ARG A 30 -14.07 -11.67 -6.90
CA ARG A 30 -13.69 -12.48 -5.75
C ARG A 30 -12.89 -11.71 -4.72
N ALA A 31 -12.09 -10.74 -5.15
CA ALA A 31 -11.27 -9.92 -4.28
C ALA A 31 -12.11 -8.98 -3.40
N ILE A 32 -13.15 -8.37 -3.96
CA ILE A 32 -14.03 -7.43 -3.25
C ILE A 32 -14.72 -8.07 -2.05
N PRO A 33 -15.40 -9.24 -2.16
CA PRO A 33 -16.03 -9.91 -1.02
C PRO A 33 -15.03 -10.36 0.06
N PHE A 34 -13.77 -10.62 -0.29
CA PHE A 34 -12.74 -10.95 0.67
C PHE A 34 -12.56 -9.86 1.73
N PHE A 35 -12.74 -8.58 1.36
CA PHE A 35 -12.71 -7.45 2.27
C PHE A 35 -14.08 -7.14 2.90
N HIS A 36 -15.05 -8.07 2.87
CA HIS A 36 -16.38 -7.92 3.43
C HIS A 36 -17.25 -6.83 2.79
N PHE A 37 -16.92 -6.43 1.56
CA PHE A 37 -17.77 -5.54 0.77
C PHE A 37 -18.85 -6.35 0.03
N PRO A 38 -20.04 -5.76 -0.16
CA PRO A 38 -21.08 -6.41 -0.96
C PRO A 38 -20.65 -6.52 -2.43
N PRO A 39 -21.28 -7.45 -3.20
CA PRO A 39 -21.04 -7.54 -4.63
C PRO A 39 -21.29 -6.20 -5.33
N MET A 40 -20.41 -5.84 -6.24
CA MET A 40 -20.49 -4.57 -6.98
C MET A 40 -21.02 -4.80 -8.40
N PRO A 41 -21.63 -3.78 -9.03
CA PRO A 41 -21.93 -3.79 -10.45
C PRO A 41 -20.65 -4.00 -11.29
N ARG A 42 -20.80 -4.61 -12.47
CA ARG A 42 -19.65 -4.91 -13.36
C ARG A 42 -18.84 -3.67 -13.74
N GLU A 43 -19.51 -2.55 -13.90
CA GLU A 43 -18.86 -1.27 -14.24
C GLU A 43 -17.92 -0.82 -13.10
N THR A 44 -18.30 -1.08 -11.86
CA THR A 44 -17.46 -0.79 -10.68
C THR A 44 -16.28 -1.75 -10.57
N GLU A 45 -16.44 -3.01 -11.00
CA GLU A 45 -15.33 -3.96 -11.09
C GLU A 45 -14.21 -3.46 -12.01
N PHE A 46 -14.55 -2.79 -13.11
CA PHE A 46 -13.56 -2.14 -13.96
C PHE A 46 -12.74 -1.09 -13.22
N MET A 47 -13.37 -0.25 -12.40
CA MET A 47 -12.65 0.74 -11.59
C MET A 47 -11.72 0.09 -10.59
N VAL A 48 -12.14 -1.00 -9.97
CA VAL A 48 -11.29 -1.79 -9.06
C VAL A 48 -10.11 -2.40 -9.80
N ALA A 49 -10.31 -2.92 -11.01
CA ALA A 49 -9.23 -3.44 -11.84
C ALA A 49 -8.22 -2.34 -12.23
N MET A 50 -8.69 -1.15 -12.57
CA MET A 50 -7.82 0.01 -12.84
C MET A 50 -7.01 0.40 -11.60
N TRP A 51 -7.62 0.36 -10.42
CA TRP A 51 -6.90 0.54 -9.15
C TRP A 51 -5.83 -0.53 -8.95
N GLY A 52 -6.14 -1.77 -9.30
CA GLY A 52 -5.17 -2.87 -9.28
C GLY A 52 -3.93 -2.60 -10.14
N CYS A 53 -4.11 -2.01 -11.32
CA CYS A 53 -2.98 -1.59 -12.18
C CYS A 53 -2.07 -0.56 -11.46
N VAL A 54 -2.64 0.40 -10.76
CA VAL A 54 -1.88 1.38 -9.97
C VAL A 54 -1.08 0.69 -8.88
N LEU A 55 -1.68 -0.23 -8.15
CA LEU A 55 -0.99 -0.99 -7.08
C LEU A 55 0.18 -1.81 -7.63
N MET A 56 0.00 -2.48 -8.76
CA MET A 56 1.08 -3.23 -9.43
C MET A 56 2.22 -2.31 -9.87
N THR A 57 1.91 -1.14 -10.38
CA THR A 57 2.91 -0.13 -10.77
C THR A 57 3.70 0.35 -9.56
N LEU A 58 3.05 0.64 -8.43
CA LEU A 58 3.72 0.99 -7.18
C LEU A 58 4.66 -0.11 -6.69
N SER A 59 4.26 -1.37 -6.84
CA SER A 59 5.11 -2.51 -6.44
C SER A 59 6.43 -2.53 -7.20
N ILE A 60 6.42 -2.19 -8.49
CA ILE A 60 7.65 -2.07 -9.30
C ILE A 60 8.58 -0.99 -8.73
N GLY A 61 8.04 0.16 -8.36
CA GLY A 61 8.80 1.24 -7.75
C GLY A 61 9.44 0.83 -6.41
N TYR A 62 8.69 0.15 -5.56
CA TYR A 62 9.23 -0.35 -4.29
C TYR A 62 10.30 -1.43 -4.49
N LEU A 63 10.17 -2.29 -5.50
CA LEU A 63 11.23 -3.24 -5.85
C LEU A 63 12.53 -2.55 -6.28
N GLN A 64 12.44 -1.43 -6.97
CA GLN A 64 13.63 -0.62 -7.27
C GLN A 64 14.26 -0.06 -5.99
N ALA A 65 13.44 0.42 -5.05
CA ALA A 65 13.92 0.92 -3.76
C ALA A 65 14.56 -0.17 -2.89
N VAL A 66 14.16 -1.44 -3.01
CA VAL A 66 14.81 -2.56 -2.31
C VAL A 66 16.29 -2.68 -2.66
N ARG A 67 16.65 -2.42 -3.92
CA ARG A 67 18.04 -2.51 -4.39
C ARG A 67 18.94 -1.50 -3.72
N ASP A 68 18.52 -0.24 -3.65
CA ASP A 68 19.25 0.82 -2.99
C ASP A 68 18.27 1.87 -2.40
N PRO A 69 17.88 1.69 -1.11
CA PRO A 69 16.94 2.61 -0.47
C PRO A 69 17.46 4.05 -0.40
N SER A 70 18.77 4.22 -0.27
CA SER A 70 19.40 5.54 -0.15
C SER A 70 19.29 6.38 -1.43
N LYS A 71 19.33 5.73 -2.57
CA LYS A 71 19.20 6.38 -3.90
C LYS A 71 17.74 6.54 -4.34
N ASN A 72 16.82 5.84 -3.71
CA ASN A 72 15.41 5.78 -4.11
C ASN A 72 14.49 6.37 -3.04
N LEU A 73 14.90 7.48 -2.41
CA LEU A 73 14.15 8.13 -1.33
C LEU A 73 12.74 8.55 -1.75
N ALA A 74 12.54 8.90 -3.01
CA ALA A 74 11.22 9.26 -3.53
C ALA A 74 10.19 8.15 -3.30
N TRP A 75 10.58 6.89 -3.48
CA TRP A 75 9.67 5.76 -3.23
C TRP A 75 9.34 5.56 -1.76
N LEU A 76 10.28 5.85 -0.86
CA LEU A 76 10.01 5.86 0.58
C LEU A 76 9.04 6.96 0.97
N GLN A 77 9.21 8.17 0.40
CA GLN A 77 8.30 9.29 0.61
C GLN A 77 6.89 8.98 0.10
N VAL A 78 6.78 8.38 -1.09
CA VAL A 78 5.50 7.91 -1.64
C VAL A 78 4.86 6.87 -0.71
N GLY A 79 5.64 5.93 -0.19
CA GLY A 79 5.14 4.91 0.75
C GLY A 79 4.63 5.50 2.06
N ILE A 80 5.34 6.47 2.61
CA ILE A 80 4.92 7.19 3.83
C ILE A 80 3.61 7.94 3.58
N ALA A 81 3.54 8.70 2.48
CA ALA A 81 2.35 9.46 2.11
C ALA A 81 1.15 8.52 1.86
N ARG A 82 1.36 7.43 1.12
CA ARG A 82 0.34 6.43 0.84
C ARG A 82 -0.19 5.82 2.14
N GLY A 83 0.70 5.30 2.98
CA GLY A 83 0.30 4.67 4.26
C GLY A 83 -0.42 5.64 5.19
N GLY A 84 0.05 6.88 5.28
CA GLY A 84 -0.60 7.93 6.07
C GLY A 84 -2.01 8.27 5.55
N LEU A 85 -2.17 8.40 4.23
CA LEU A 85 -3.46 8.65 3.61
C LEU A 85 -4.42 7.46 3.74
N GLU A 86 -3.95 6.24 3.60
CA GLU A 86 -4.77 5.03 3.81
C GLU A 86 -5.32 4.96 5.24
N VAL A 87 -4.49 5.27 6.23
CA VAL A 87 -4.93 5.33 7.64
C VAL A 87 -5.95 6.44 7.83
N LEU A 88 -5.66 7.65 7.36
CA LEU A 88 -6.53 8.80 7.52
C LEU A 88 -7.91 8.58 6.87
N VAL A 89 -7.92 8.16 5.61
CA VAL A 89 -9.16 7.90 4.88
C VAL A 89 -9.93 6.73 5.47
N GLY A 90 -9.25 5.64 5.84
CA GLY A 90 -9.88 4.49 6.48
C GLY A 90 -10.58 4.86 7.77
N LEU A 91 -9.91 5.58 8.66
CA LEU A 91 -10.49 6.04 9.93
C LEU A 91 -11.64 7.03 9.71
N LEU A 92 -11.50 7.94 8.74
CA LEU A 92 -12.54 8.90 8.41
C LEU A 92 -13.82 8.23 7.92
N TYR A 93 -13.69 7.21 7.06
CA TYR A 93 -14.86 6.49 6.52
C TYR A 93 -15.52 5.59 7.58
N ILE A 94 -14.75 5.02 8.49
CA ILE A 94 -15.29 4.29 9.65
C ILE A 94 -16.03 5.26 10.56
N ALA A 95 -15.45 6.41 10.89
CA ALA A 95 -16.08 7.43 11.74
C ALA A 95 -17.38 7.97 11.16
N ARG A 96 -17.49 8.04 9.83
CA ARG A 96 -18.71 8.44 9.12
C ARG A 96 -19.75 7.31 9.01
N GLY A 97 -19.43 6.09 9.43
CA GLY A 97 -20.30 4.94 9.31
C GLY A 97 -20.49 4.43 7.87
N ILE A 98 -19.63 4.84 6.94
CA ILE A 98 -19.72 4.42 5.52
C ILE A 98 -19.18 3.00 5.35
N ILE A 99 -18.10 2.66 6.07
CA ILE A 99 -17.53 1.33 6.11
C ILE A 99 -17.44 0.82 7.55
N THR A 100 -17.39 -0.50 7.70
CA THR A 100 -17.20 -1.15 8.99
C THR A 100 -15.71 -1.34 9.28
N TRP A 101 -15.37 -1.59 10.55
CA TRP A 101 -14.01 -1.96 10.93
C TRP A 101 -13.50 -3.20 10.19
N GLN A 102 -14.36 -4.19 9.98
CA GLN A 102 -14.01 -5.40 9.22
C GLN A 102 -13.61 -5.11 7.78
N GLN A 103 -14.19 -4.09 7.18
CA GLN A 103 -13.89 -3.66 5.81
C GLN A 103 -12.59 -2.88 5.70
N GLY A 104 -12.25 -2.07 6.70
CA GLY A 104 -11.15 -1.11 6.64
C GLY A 104 -9.89 -1.49 7.40
N TRP A 105 -9.95 -2.45 8.34
CA TRP A 105 -8.83 -2.71 9.26
C TRP A 105 -7.52 -3.12 8.55
N LEU A 106 -7.61 -3.91 7.50
CA LEU A 106 -6.42 -4.40 6.80
C LEU A 106 -5.64 -3.24 6.14
N GLY A 107 -6.35 -2.38 5.41
CA GLY A 107 -5.74 -1.19 4.81
C GLY A 107 -5.13 -0.26 5.85
N ILE A 108 -5.84 -0.03 6.96
CA ILE A 108 -5.35 0.80 8.07
C ILE A 108 -4.11 0.17 8.71
N ALA A 109 -4.13 -1.12 9.02
CA ALA A 109 -3.02 -1.82 9.65
C ALA A 109 -1.77 -1.85 8.77
N VAL A 110 -1.91 -2.22 7.49
CA VAL A 110 -0.80 -2.26 6.53
C VAL A 110 -0.28 -0.85 6.26
N GLY A 111 -1.16 0.12 6.05
CA GLY A 111 -0.78 1.51 5.83
C GLY A 111 0.00 2.10 7.01
N ALA A 112 -0.46 1.88 8.24
CA ALA A 112 0.22 2.31 9.45
C ALA A 112 1.59 1.65 9.60
N LEU A 113 1.67 0.33 9.41
CA LEU A 113 2.92 -0.42 9.52
C LEU A 113 3.96 0.10 8.51
N VAL A 114 3.58 0.22 7.25
CA VAL A 114 4.47 0.69 6.17
C VAL A 114 4.94 2.12 6.44
N ALA A 115 4.02 3.03 6.76
CA ALA A 115 4.37 4.43 7.03
C ALA A 115 5.33 4.55 8.22
N LEU A 116 5.07 3.83 9.32
CA LEU A 116 5.91 3.87 10.52
C LEU A 116 7.30 3.30 10.25
N VAL A 117 7.40 2.15 9.59
CA VAL A 117 8.70 1.53 9.31
C VAL A 117 9.53 2.40 8.36
N TYR A 118 8.91 2.97 7.33
CA TYR A 118 9.62 3.86 6.42
C TYR A 118 10.06 5.15 7.12
N LEU A 119 9.28 5.69 8.06
CA LEU A 119 9.68 6.86 8.85
C LEU A 119 10.83 6.55 9.81
N ILE A 120 10.76 5.42 10.52
CA ILE A 120 11.77 5.03 11.52
C ILE A 120 13.12 4.76 10.85
N PHE A 121 13.11 4.02 9.74
CA PHE A 121 14.33 3.63 9.02
C PHE A 121 14.67 4.55 7.84
N TYR A 122 14.03 5.72 7.77
CA TYR A 122 14.33 6.70 6.71
C TYR A 122 15.81 7.07 6.71
N PRO A 123 16.52 6.97 5.59
CA PRO A 123 17.95 7.28 5.52
C PRO A 123 18.20 8.79 5.75
N ARG A 124 18.48 9.14 7.00
CA ARG A 124 18.79 10.54 7.40
C ARG A 124 20.27 10.79 7.10
N GLY A 125 20.58 11.48 6.07
CA GLY A 125 21.97 11.81 5.72
C GLY A 125 22.31 11.70 4.24
N ALA A 126 21.43 11.16 3.43
CA ALA A 126 21.63 11.15 1.98
C ALA A 126 21.55 12.55 1.34
N ASN A 127 21.05 13.57 2.06
CA ASN A 127 20.92 14.94 1.59
C ASN A 127 22.05 15.87 2.03
N GLN A 128 23.13 15.35 2.63
CA GLN A 128 24.27 16.16 3.08
C GLN A 128 25.53 15.99 2.21
N ALA A 129 25.36 15.39 1.06
CA ALA A 129 26.46 15.30 0.10
C ALA A 129 26.17 16.13 -1.14
#